data_0817805d76e2579663bd666ab3b87b4d
#
_entry.id   0817805d76e2579663bd666ab3b87b4d
#
_cell.length_a   1.000
_cell.length_b   1.000
_cell.length_c   1.000
_cell.angle_alpha   90.00
_cell.angle_beta   90.00
_cell.angle_gamma   90.00
#
_symmetry.space_group_name_H-M   'P 1'
#
loop_
_entity.id
_entity.type
_entity.pdbx_description
1 polymer ?
#
loop_
_entity_poly.entity_id
_entity_poly.type
_entity_poly.pdbx_seq_one_letter_code
_entity_poly.pdbx_strand_id
1 'polypeptide(L)'
;MKEKIIETSIELFDRKGFKETSVQEIVEVMGVTKGAFYYYYKSKEELLKDICISYMEDLLQQQQRILQDKEKSCTEKLYEIVYMLIRNIKARRKSARIFFREMRHLHEDHLQEIKAKRRAFREHYQQLIEAGIARGEFKPTLTPDMITFGILGITNWSYYWFQPDGEISEEALADIYVDLILNGIKNRESFKEK
;
A
#
# COMPACT_ATOMS: atom_id res chain seq x y z
N MET A 1 15.85 -4.33 -20.23
CA MET A 1 14.67 -4.51 -21.10
C MET A 1 13.41 -4.81 -20.29
N LYS A 2 13.40 -5.84 -19.39
CA LYS A 2 12.25 -6.16 -18.54
C LYS A 2 11.74 -4.94 -17.77
N GLU A 3 12.62 -4.21 -17.12
CA GLU A 3 12.27 -2.98 -16.37
C GLU A 3 11.58 -1.92 -17.24
N LYS A 4 12.08 -1.68 -18.46
CA LYS A 4 11.45 -0.75 -19.39
C LYS A 4 10.05 -1.18 -19.80
N ILE A 5 9.80 -2.50 -19.97
CA ILE A 5 8.44 -3.01 -20.23
C ILE A 5 7.54 -2.68 -19.04
N ILE A 6 7.99 -2.92 -17.82
CA ILE A 6 7.24 -2.63 -16.59
C ILE A 6 6.93 -1.14 -16.48
N GLU A 7 7.94 -0.27 -16.59
CA GLU A 7 7.79 1.18 -16.50
C GLU A 7 6.84 1.74 -17.55
N THR A 8 7.06 1.38 -18.83
CA THR A 8 6.16 1.81 -19.92
C THR A 8 4.73 1.33 -19.69
N SER A 9 4.56 0.11 -19.20
CA SER A 9 3.23 -0.45 -18.96
C SER A 9 2.55 0.20 -17.76
N ILE A 10 3.30 0.55 -16.71
CA ILE A 10 2.78 1.34 -15.57
C ILE A 10 2.25 2.69 -16.08
N GLU A 11 3.00 3.40 -16.93
CA GLU A 11 2.54 4.67 -17.50
C GLU A 11 1.25 4.51 -18.32
N LEU A 12 1.19 3.49 -19.16
CA LEU A 12 0.02 3.25 -20.02
C LEU A 12 -1.20 2.78 -19.22
N PHE A 13 -1.01 1.84 -18.28
CA PHE A 13 -2.10 1.33 -17.43
C PHE A 13 -2.66 2.41 -16.51
N ASP A 14 -1.80 3.27 -15.96
CA ASP A 14 -2.24 4.37 -15.12
C ASP A 14 -3.07 5.39 -15.91
N ARG A 15 -2.64 5.73 -17.13
CA ARG A 15 -3.28 6.75 -17.99
C ARG A 15 -4.57 6.26 -18.62
N LYS A 16 -4.60 5.06 -19.18
CA LYS A 16 -5.70 4.54 -20.00
C LYS A 16 -6.48 3.41 -19.34
N GLY A 17 -5.87 2.72 -18.38
CA GLY A 17 -6.37 1.47 -17.82
C GLY A 17 -5.79 0.23 -18.51
N PHE A 18 -5.87 -0.89 -17.80
CA PHE A 18 -5.35 -2.17 -18.27
C PHE A 18 -6.06 -2.67 -19.53
N LYS A 19 -7.39 -2.60 -19.56
CA LYS A 19 -8.17 -3.12 -20.71
C LYS A 19 -7.83 -2.40 -22.00
N GLU A 20 -7.76 -1.08 -21.96
CA GLU A 20 -7.57 -0.21 -23.13
C GLU A 20 -6.12 -0.16 -23.63
N THR A 21 -5.18 -0.73 -22.89
CA THR A 21 -3.77 -0.81 -23.29
C THR A 21 -3.50 -2.15 -23.97
N SER A 22 -2.95 -2.15 -25.18
CA SER A 22 -2.55 -3.36 -25.90
C SER A 22 -1.05 -3.63 -25.79
N VAL A 23 -0.63 -4.91 -25.97
CA VAL A 23 0.79 -5.26 -26.10
C VAL A 23 1.42 -4.55 -27.30
N GLN A 24 0.68 -4.36 -28.38
CA GLN A 24 1.14 -3.62 -29.56
C GLN A 24 1.54 -2.18 -29.17
N GLU A 25 0.69 -1.49 -28.44
CA GLU A 25 0.96 -0.12 -28.00
C GLU A 25 2.18 -0.05 -27.07
N ILE A 26 2.32 -0.99 -26.12
CA ILE A 26 3.48 -1.04 -25.22
C ILE A 26 4.78 -1.12 -26.04
N VAL A 27 4.86 -2.04 -27.00
CA VAL A 27 6.08 -2.22 -27.79
C VAL A 27 6.33 -1.08 -28.77
N GLU A 28 5.30 -0.44 -29.29
CA GLU A 28 5.42 0.76 -30.14
C GLU A 28 6.01 1.94 -29.38
N VAL A 29 5.49 2.21 -28.18
CA VAL A 29 6.04 3.27 -27.31
C VAL A 29 7.51 3.01 -26.96
N MET A 30 7.88 1.75 -26.83
CA MET A 30 9.27 1.36 -26.52
C MET A 30 10.18 1.30 -27.75
N GLY A 31 9.65 1.33 -28.97
CA GLY A 31 10.39 1.15 -30.19
C GLY A 31 10.95 -0.27 -30.37
N VAL A 32 10.24 -1.30 -29.89
CA VAL A 32 10.68 -2.71 -29.94
C VAL A 32 9.62 -3.60 -30.58
N THR A 33 9.96 -4.88 -30.83
CA THR A 33 9.04 -5.85 -31.41
C THR A 33 8.19 -6.57 -30.35
N LYS A 34 7.03 -7.14 -30.76
CA LYS A 34 6.25 -8.03 -29.90
C LYS A 34 7.06 -9.21 -29.36
N GLY A 35 8.01 -9.73 -30.13
CA GLY A 35 8.91 -10.79 -29.71
C GLY A 35 9.72 -10.40 -28.46
N ALA A 36 10.15 -9.13 -28.35
CA ALA A 36 10.83 -8.64 -27.16
C ALA A 36 9.94 -8.62 -25.92
N PHE A 37 8.65 -8.33 -26.07
CA PHE A 37 7.67 -8.42 -24.97
C PHE A 37 7.46 -9.88 -24.56
N TYR A 38 7.13 -10.76 -25.52
CA TYR A 38 6.80 -12.16 -25.26
C TYR A 38 7.98 -13.00 -24.78
N TYR A 39 9.20 -12.51 -24.91
CA TYR A 39 10.37 -13.10 -24.26
C TYR A 39 10.31 -13.02 -22.72
N TYR A 40 9.71 -11.94 -22.18
CA TYR A 40 9.63 -11.72 -20.71
C TYR A 40 8.28 -12.09 -20.11
N TYR A 41 7.19 -11.91 -20.87
CA TYR A 41 5.82 -12.08 -20.39
C TYR A 41 4.96 -12.82 -21.39
N LYS A 42 4.32 -13.90 -20.98
CA LYS A 42 3.42 -14.69 -21.83
C LYS A 42 2.15 -13.93 -22.22
N SER A 43 1.74 -12.97 -21.37
CA SER A 43 0.55 -12.16 -21.58
C SER A 43 0.65 -10.79 -20.89
N LYS A 44 -0.23 -9.88 -21.29
CA LYS A 44 -0.41 -8.59 -20.61
C LYS A 44 -0.87 -8.76 -19.17
N GLU A 45 -1.62 -9.81 -18.87
CA GLU A 45 -2.10 -10.15 -17.54
C GLU A 45 -0.95 -10.61 -16.63
N GLU A 46 -0.03 -11.43 -17.12
CA GLU A 46 1.16 -11.83 -16.37
C GLU A 46 2.01 -10.62 -15.98
N LEU A 47 2.13 -9.64 -16.87
CA LEU A 47 2.77 -8.36 -16.57
C LEU A 47 2.01 -7.56 -15.50
N LEU A 48 0.67 -7.50 -15.55
CA LEU A 48 -0.14 -6.84 -14.51
C LEU A 48 0.05 -7.54 -13.15
N LYS A 49 0.07 -8.88 -13.14
CA LYS A 49 0.38 -9.67 -11.95
C LYS A 49 1.73 -9.27 -11.36
N ASP A 50 2.78 -9.23 -12.20
CA ASP A 50 4.15 -8.90 -11.77
C ASP A 50 4.21 -7.48 -11.16
N ILE A 51 3.54 -6.50 -11.76
CA ILE A 51 3.41 -5.14 -11.23
C ILE A 51 2.73 -5.14 -9.85
N CYS A 52 1.62 -5.87 -9.71
CA CYS A 52 0.86 -5.92 -8.44
C CYS A 52 1.65 -6.65 -7.34
N ILE A 53 2.33 -7.73 -7.66
CA ILE A 53 3.16 -8.49 -6.72
C ILE A 53 4.34 -7.65 -6.26
N SER A 54 5.08 -7.04 -7.19
CA SER A 54 6.22 -6.18 -6.89
C SER A 54 5.83 -5.02 -5.96
N TYR A 55 4.68 -4.40 -6.21
CA TYR A 55 4.15 -3.35 -5.32
C TYR A 55 3.92 -3.85 -3.89
N MET A 56 3.29 -5.02 -3.72
CA MET A 56 3.02 -5.58 -2.41
C MET A 56 4.29 -6.07 -1.70
N GLU A 57 5.24 -6.62 -2.43
CA GLU A 57 6.53 -7.06 -1.89
C GLU A 57 7.35 -5.90 -1.35
N ASP A 58 7.39 -4.79 -2.07
CA ASP A 58 8.03 -3.56 -1.60
C ASP A 58 7.42 -3.08 -0.27
N LEU A 59 6.08 -3.03 -0.18
CA LEU A 59 5.41 -2.63 1.06
C LEU A 59 5.71 -3.58 2.22
N LEU A 60 5.64 -4.89 1.97
CA LEU A 60 5.95 -5.90 2.97
C LEU A 60 7.39 -5.79 3.47
N GLN A 61 8.35 -5.60 2.56
CA GLN A 61 9.75 -5.47 2.92
C GLN A 61 10.01 -4.23 3.78
N GLN A 62 9.41 -3.09 3.42
CA GLN A 62 9.53 -1.86 4.20
C GLN A 62 8.90 -2.03 5.59
N GLN A 63 7.70 -2.61 5.66
CA GLN A 63 7.01 -2.88 6.92
C GLN A 63 7.82 -3.81 7.82
N GLN A 64 8.38 -4.89 7.28
CA GLN A 64 9.21 -5.83 8.04
C GLN A 64 10.45 -5.15 8.65
N ARG A 65 11.14 -4.29 7.90
CA ARG A 65 12.30 -3.54 8.42
C ARG A 65 11.91 -2.70 9.63
N ILE A 66 10.76 -2.03 9.59
CA ILE A 66 10.26 -1.23 10.73
C ILE A 66 9.94 -2.13 11.92
N LEU A 67 9.25 -3.26 11.68
CA LEU A 67 8.83 -4.17 12.74
C LEU A 67 10.01 -4.87 13.43
N GLN A 68 11.11 -5.15 12.71
CA GLN A 68 12.29 -5.81 13.25
C GLN A 68 13.16 -4.91 14.14
N ASP A 69 12.96 -3.60 14.12
CA ASP A 69 13.67 -2.67 14.98
C ASP A 69 13.28 -2.91 16.46
N LYS A 70 14.24 -3.40 17.26
CA LYS A 70 13.99 -3.77 18.66
C LYS A 70 14.03 -2.57 19.62
N GLU A 71 14.62 -1.48 19.19
CA GLU A 71 14.76 -0.27 20.01
C GLU A 71 13.46 0.57 20.03
N LYS A 72 12.57 0.37 19.07
CA LYS A 72 11.34 1.14 18.93
C LYS A 72 10.16 0.52 19.68
N SER A 73 9.38 1.40 20.29
CA SER A 73 8.06 1.08 20.84
C SER A 73 7.06 0.68 19.76
N CYS A 74 5.94 0.09 20.15
CA CYS A 74 4.84 -0.23 19.22
C CYS A 74 4.22 1.05 18.65
N THR A 75 4.16 2.11 19.41
CA THR A 75 3.68 3.43 19.00
C THR A 75 4.56 4.02 17.88
N GLU A 76 5.89 4.00 18.06
CA GLU A 76 6.84 4.48 17.05
C GLU A 76 6.79 3.66 15.77
N LYS A 77 6.69 2.32 15.89
CA LYS A 77 6.52 1.45 14.72
C LYS A 77 5.24 1.72 13.97
N LEU A 78 4.13 1.93 14.69
CA LEU A 78 2.85 2.28 14.08
C LEU A 78 2.97 3.58 13.27
N TYR A 79 3.59 4.61 13.87
CA TYR A 79 3.85 5.87 13.19
C TYR A 79 4.66 5.66 11.91
N GLU A 80 5.78 4.95 12.00
CA GLU A 80 6.65 4.74 10.84
C GLU A 80 5.99 3.96 9.70
N ILE A 81 5.12 2.98 10.02
CA ILE A 81 4.40 2.25 8.99
C ILE A 81 3.34 3.16 8.33
N VAL A 82 2.62 3.97 9.10
CA VAL A 82 1.69 4.97 8.54
C VAL A 82 2.43 5.97 7.68
N TYR A 83 3.54 6.54 8.19
CA TYR A 83 4.38 7.47 7.43
C TYR A 83 4.95 6.84 6.14
N MET A 84 5.44 5.60 6.23
CA MET A 84 5.91 4.84 5.07
C MET A 84 4.83 4.75 3.98
N LEU A 85 3.58 4.46 4.34
CA LEU A 85 2.48 4.37 3.37
C LEU A 85 2.19 5.73 2.72
N ILE A 86 2.16 6.81 3.50
CA ILE A 86 1.93 8.16 2.97
C ILE A 86 3.07 8.59 2.04
N ARG A 87 4.33 8.40 2.44
CA ARG A 87 5.51 8.70 1.61
C ARG A 87 5.53 7.91 0.30
N ASN A 88 5.08 6.66 0.31
CA ASN A 88 4.99 5.85 -0.89
C ASN A 88 3.97 6.38 -1.91
N ILE A 89 3.05 7.27 -1.50
CA ILE A 89 2.13 7.93 -2.45
C ILE A 89 2.91 8.72 -3.49
N LYS A 90 3.96 9.45 -3.11
CA LYS A 90 4.81 10.18 -4.06
C LYS A 90 5.56 9.22 -4.98
N ALA A 91 6.27 8.24 -4.39
CA ALA A 91 7.19 7.37 -5.13
C ALA A 91 6.47 6.30 -5.97
N ARG A 92 5.31 5.82 -5.53
CA ARG A 92 4.63 4.63 -6.07
C ARG A 92 3.16 4.84 -6.45
N ARG A 93 2.72 6.09 -6.60
CA ARG A 93 1.30 6.44 -6.84
C ARG A 93 0.69 5.68 -8.00
N LYS A 94 1.41 5.60 -9.14
CA LYS A 94 0.92 4.91 -10.34
C LYS A 94 0.73 3.42 -10.08
N SER A 95 1.74 2.76 -9.48
CA SER A 95 1.66 1.34 -9.13
C SER A 95 0.54 1.05 -8.13
N ALA A 96 0.36 1.92 -7.12
CA ALA A 96 -0.75 1.80 -6.17
C ALA A 96 -2.11 1.95 -6.85
N ARG A 97 -2.29 2.95 -7.72
CA ARG A 97 -3.55 3.13 -8.47
C ARG A 97 -3.86 1.94 -9.37
N ILE A 98 -2.85 1.41 -10.07
CA ILE A 98 -2.99 0.19 -10.87
C ILE A 98 -3.39 -0.98 -9.99
N PHE A 99 -2.70 -1.18 -8.86
CA PHE A 99 -3.00 -2.24 -7.90
C PHE A 99 -4.46 -2.19 -7.45
N PHE A 100 -4.95 -1.05 -6.95
CA PHE A 100 -6.32 -0.94 -6.44
C PHE A 100 -7.39 -0.98 -7.54
N ARG A 101 -7.10 -0.47 -8.74
CA ARG A 101 -8.06 -0.35 -9.83
C ARG A 101 -8.09 -1.57 -10.74
N GLU A 102 -6.93 -2.13 -11.08
CA GLU A 102 -6.80 -3.07 -12.19
C GLU A 102 -6.65 -4.53 -11.75
N MET A 103 -6.33 -4.83 -10.47
CA MET A 103 -6.19 -6.21 -10.00
C MET A 103 -7.45 -7.07 -10.22
N ARG A 104 -8.62 -6.44 -10.36
CA ARG A 104 -9.89 -7.11 -10.70
C ARG A 104 -9.89 -7.79 -12.08
N HIS A 105 -8.89 -7.51 -12.91
CA HIS A 105 -8.73 -8.09 -14.24
C HIS A 105 -7.78 -9.30 -14.27
N LEU A 106 -7.27 -9.69 -13.11
CA LEU A 106 -6.46 -10.89 -12.96
C LEU A 106 -7.34 -12.13 -12.78
N HIS A 107 -6.90 -13.26 -13.33
CA HIS A 107 -7.49 -14.56 -13.03
C HIS A 107 -7.36 -14.93 -11.55
N GLU A 108 -8.25 -15.80 -11.07
CA GLU A 108 -8.31 -16.16 -9.64
C GLU A 108 -6.99 -16.72 -9.12
N ASP A 109 -6.26 -17.55 -9.89
CA ASP A 109 -4.97 -18.10 -9.49
C ASP A 109 -3.94 -17.00 -9.21
N HIS A 110 -3.90 -15.96 -10.04
CA HIS A 110 -3.03 -14.80 -9.84
C HIS A 110 -3.49 -13.95 -8.64
N LEU A 111 -4.80 -13.83 -8.44
CA LEU A 111 -5.36 -13.11 -7.31
C LEU A 111 -5.05 -13.77 -5.97
N GLN A 112 -4.95 -15.09 -5.89
CA GLN A 112 -4.65 -15.81 -4.64
C GLN A 112 -3.27 -15.42 -4.09
N GLU A 113 -2.26 -15.31 -4.94
CA GLU A 113 -0.93 -14.87 -4.52
C GLU A 113 -0.93 -13.43 -3.96
N ILE A 114 -1.64 -12.54 -4.64
CA ILE A 114 -1.79 -11.15 -4.18
C ILE A 114 -2.58 -11.08 -2.87
N LYS A 115 -3.67 -11.84 -2.76
CA LYS A 115 -4.48 -11.93 -1.54
C LYS A 115 -3.64 -12.43 -0.34
N ALA A 116 -2.74 -13.40 -0.56
CA ALA A 116 -1.84 -13.89 0.46
C ALA A 116 -0.88 -12.79 0.97
N LYS A 117 -0.28 -12.01 0.06
CA LYS A 117 0.59 -10.89 0.43
C LYS A 117 -0.18 -9.77 1.16
N ARG A 118 -1.39 -9.44 0.72
CA ARG A 118 -2.28 -8.48 1.41
C ARG A 118 -2.63 -8.96 2.82
N ARG A 119 -2.90 -10.26 2.97
CA ARG A 119 -3.15 -10.86 4.28
C ARG A 119 -1.94 -10.73 5.19
N ALA A 120 -0.74 -11.11 4.73
CA ALA A 120 0.48 -10.97 5.50
C ALA A 120 0.72 -9.51 5.95
N PHE A 121 0.54 -8.55 5.05
CA PHE A 121 0.67 -7.13 5.38
C PHE A 121 -0.30 -6.68 6.49
N ARG A 122 -1.54 -7.16 6.44
CA ARG A 122 -2.56 -6.90 7.48
C ARG A 122 -2.22 -7.60 8.79
N GLU A 123 -1.80 -8.86 8.74
CA GLU A 123 -1.44 -9.64 9.93
C GLU A 123 -0.26 -9.01 10.69
N HIS A 124 0.69 -8.43 10.00
CA HIS A 124 1.77 -7.66 10.64
C HIS A 124 1.25 -6.46 11.45
N TYR A 125 0.26 -5.72 10.93
CA TYR A 125 -0.38 -4.65 11.70
C TYR A 125 -1.10 -5.20 12.93
N GLN A 126 -1.86 -6.27 12.75
CA GLN A 126 -2.60 -6.91 13.84
C GLN A 126 -1.66 -7.33 14.96
N GLN A 127 -0.56 -8.00 14.64
CA GLN A 127 0.48 -8.40 15.59
C GLN A 127 1.12 -7.19 16.29
N LEU A 128 1.35 -6.10 15.59
CA LEU A 128 1.86 -4.86 16.20
C LEU A 128 0.87 -4.28 17.22
N ILE A 129 -0.42 -4.24 16.89
CA ILE A 129 -1.47 -3.76 17.80
C ILE A 129 -1.58 -4.68 19.02
N GLU A 130 -1.57 -6.00 18.83
CA GLU A 130 -1.57 -7.00 19.91
C GLU A 130 -0.35 -6.84 20.84
N ALA A 131 0.83 -6.66 20.27
CA ALA A 131 2.05 -6.42 21.04
C ALA A 131 1.99 -5.11 21.83
N GLY A 132 1.43 -4.04 21.25
CA GLY A 132 1.24 -2.76 21.93
C GLY A 132 0.23 -2.85 23.09
N ILE A 133 -0.84 -3.63 22.93
CA ILE A 133 -1.78 -3.92 24.03
C ILE A 133 -1.08 -4.70 25.15
N ALA A 134 -0.33 -5.75 24.81
CA ALA A 134 0.38 -6.57 25.78
C ALA A 134 1.44 -5.79 26.55
N ARG A 135 2.05 -4.77 25.95
CA ARG A 135 3.03 -3.86 26.59
C ARG A 135 2.39 -2.69 27.34
N GLY A 136 1.06 -2.54 27.28
CA GLY A 136 0.35 -1.42 27.90
C GLY A 136 0.48 -0.10 27.12
N GLU A 137 1.04 -0.10 25.92
CA GLU A 137 1.13 1.08 25.07
C GLU A 137 -0.24 1.43 24.44
N PHE A 138 -1.06 0.42 24.14
CA PHE A 138 -2.40 0.55 23.58
C PHE A 138 -3.47 0.07 24.56
N LYS A 139 -4.69 0.59 24.40
CA LYS A 139 -5.81 0.25 25.28
C LYS A 139 -6.20 -1.24 25.13
N PRO A 140 -6.44 -1.97 26.25
CA PRO A 140 -6.81 -3.39 26.20
C PRO A 140 -8.19 -3.67 25.61
N THR A 141 -9.01 -2.62 25.45
CA THR A 141 -10.38 -2.74 24.87
C THR A 141 -10.39 -2.67 23.34
N LEU A 142 -9.21 -2.50 22.69
CA LEU A 142 -9.12 -2.45 21.23
C LEU A 142 -9.32 -3.84 20.63
N THR A 143 -10.00 -3.90 19.49
CA THR A 143 -10.11 -5.07 18.64
C THR A 143 -9.07 -4.97 17.53
N PRO A 144 -7.94 -5.71 17.58
CA PRO A 144 -6.76 -5.47 16.73
C PRO A 144 -7.04 -5.46 15.23
N ASP A 145 -7.88 -6.39 14.76
CA ASP A 145 -8.24 -6.48 13.34
C ASP A 145 -9.08 -5.28 12.89
N MET A 146 -10.03 -4.80 13.72
CA MET A 146 -10.87 -3.65 13.39
C MET A 146 -10.04 -2.36 13.35
N ILE A 147 -9.11 -2.17 14.29
CA ILE A 147 -8.17 -1.06 14.27
C ILE A 147 -7.29 -1.12 13.02
N THR A 148 -6.80 -2.30 12.67
CA THR A 148 -6.01 -2.52 11.45
C THR A 148 -6.81 -2.13 10.19
N PHE A 149 -8.08 -2.52 10.08
CA PHE A 149 -8.94 -2.09 8.96
C PHE A 149 -9.16 -0.59 8.94
N GLY A 150 -9.33 0.05 10.09
CA GLY A 150 -9.44 1.51 10.19
C GLY A 150 -8.17 2.21 9.66
N ILE A 151 -6.99 1.77 10.11
CA ILE A 151 -5.70 2.30 9.66
C ILE A 151 -5.54 2.14 8.13
N LEU A 152 -5.79 0.93 7.62
CA LEU A 152 -5.69 0.65 6.19
C LEU A 152 -6.72 1.44 5.38
N GLY A 153 -7.91 1.68 5.94
CA GLY A 153 -8.95 2.48 5.30
C GLY A 153 -8.49 3.91 5.05
N ILE A 154 -8.00 4.61 6.08
CA ILE A 154 -7.57 6.00 5.94
C ILE A 154 -6.30 6.13 5.09
N THR A 155 -5.31 5.25 5.27
CA THR A 155 -4.04 5.31 4.54
C THR A 155 -4.20 4.97 3.06
N ASN A 156 -4.97 3.92 2.72
CA ASN A 156 -5.22 3.54 1.33
C ASN A 156 -6.05 4.58 0.57
N TRP A 157 -7.02 5.21 1.24
CA TRP A 157 -7.81 6.27 0.62
C TRP A 157 -6.96 7.47 0.22
N SER A 158 -5.86 7.74 0.94
CA SER A 158 -4.94 8.84 0.66
C SER A 158 -4.31 8.79 -0.73
N TYR A 159 -4.17 7.61 -1.36
CA TYR A 159 -3.71 7.49 -2.74
C TYR A 159 -4.60 8.21 -3.77
N TYR A 160 -5.85 8.49 -3.45
CA TYR A 160 -6.78 9.15 -4.34
C TYR A 160 -6.73 10.67 -4.24
N TRP A 161 -6.56 11.22 -3.03
CA TRP A 161 -6.72 12.64 -2.78
C TRP A 161 -5.45 13.37 -2.34
N PHE A 162 -4.55 12.72 -1.60
CA PHE A 162 -3.36 13.38 -1.07
C PHE A 162 -2.43 13.85 -2.19
N GLN A 163 -1.98 15.10 -2.10
CA GLN A 163 -1.04 15.73 -3.04
C GLN A 163 0.29 15.94 -2.30
N PRO A 164 1.35 15.17 -2.64
CA PRO A 164 2.65 15.29 -1.97
C PRO A 164 3.32 16.68 -2.06
N ASP A 165 2.98 17.44 -3.11
CA ASP A 165 3.48 18.80 -3.33
C ASP A 165 2.44 19.86 -2.93
N GLY A 166 1.41 19.48 -2.13
CA GLY A 166 0.35 20.35 -1.63
C GLY A 166 0.72 21.05 -0.31
N GLU A 167 -0.30 21.64 0.35
CA GLU A 167 -0.11 22.40 1.59
C GLU A 167 0.27 21.55 2.80
N ILE A 168 -0.10 20.27 2.82
CA ILE A 168 0.17 19.34 3.92
C ILE A 168 1.32 18.42 3.53
N SER A 169 2.39 18.40 4.34
CA SER A 169 3.51 17.49 4.12
C SER A 169 3.15 16.03 4.44
N GLU A 170 3.97 15.11 3.97
CA GLU A 170 3.84 13.67 4.24
C GLU A 170 3.91 13.37 5.75
N GLU A 171 4.82 14.05 6.46
CA GLU A 171 4.99 13.96 7.91
C GLU A 171 3.75 14.48 8.63
N ALA A 172 3.30 15.68 8.28
CA ALA A 172 2.14 16.30 8.91
C ALA A 172 0.86 15.45 8.73
N LEU A 173 0.68 14.83 7.56
CA LEU A 173 -0.45 13.92 7.34
C LEU A 173 -0.31 12.65 8.19
N ALA A 174 0.90 12.09 8.31
CA ALA A 174 1.14 10.93 9.16
C ALA A 174 0.88 11.25 10.63
N ASP A 175 1.33 12.41 11.12
CA ASP A 175 1.05 12.91 12.48
C ASP A 175 -0.45 12.99 12.74
N ILE A 176 -1.22 13.61 11.83
CA ILE A 176 -2.68 13.73 11.95
C ILE A 176 -3.34 12.33 12.04
N TYR A 177 -2.94 11.40 11.18
CA TYR A 177 -3.52 10.07 11.17
C TYR A 177 -3.18 9.27 12.43
N VAL A 178 -1.94 9.33 12.89
CA VAL A 178 -1.51 8.62 14.09
C VAL A 178 -2.16 9.23 15.33
N ASP A 179 -2.25 10.56 15.42
CA ASP A 179 -2.98 11.22 16.49
C ASP A 179 -4.46 10.80 16.52
N LEU A 180 -5.12 10.80 15.36
CA LEU A 180 -6.51 10.33 15.22
C LEU A 180 -6.68 8.88 15.67
N ILE A 181 -5.74 8.00 15.32
CA ILE A 181 -5.78 6.57 15.66
C ILE A 181 -5.56 6.39 17.18
N LEU A 182 -4.53 7.02 17.73
CA LEU A 182 -4.14 6.82 19.14
C LEU A 182 -5.06 7.53 20.12
N ASN A 183 -5.49 8.75 19.81
CA ASN A 183 -6.27 9.60 20.70
C ASN A 183 -7.75 9.64 20.39
N GLY A 184 -8.14 9.39 19.15
CA GLY A 184 -9.52 9.53 18.66
C GLY A 184 -9.91 11.02 18.54
N ILE A 185 -11.22 11.27 18.27
CA ILE A 185 -11.76 12.61 18.06
C ILE A 185 -12.55 13.14 19.29
N LYS A 186 -12.68 12.33 20.33
CA LYS A 186 -13.50 12.65 21.50
C LYS A 186 -12.64 13.17 22.64
N ASN A 187 -12.94 14.35 23.15
CA ASN A 187 -12.32 14.88 24.36
C ASN A 187 -12.76 14.02 25.57
N ARG A 188 -11.80 13.34 26.25
CA ARG A 188 -12.05 12.45 27.38
C ARG A 188 -12.47 13.21 28.65
N GLU A 189 -12.17 14.50 28.75
CA GLU A 189 -12.52 15.28 29.94
C GLU A 189 -14.01 15.60 30.02
N SER A 190 -14.72 15.63 28.89
CA SER A 190 -16.16 15.91 28.85
C SER A 190 -17.09 14.74 29.24
N PHE A 191 -16.56 13.57 29.62
CA PHE A 191 -17.35 12.38 29.97
C PHE A 191 -17.22 11.94 31.44
N LYS A 192 -16.53 12.70 32.29
CA LYS A 192 -16.45 12.38 33.73
C LYS A 192 -17.59 12.97 34.57
N GLU A 193 -18.51 13.69 33.94
CA GLU A 193 -19.69 14.22 34.61
C GLU A 193 -20.97 13.60 34.04
N LYS A 194 -21.32 12.40 34.48
CA LYS A 194 -22.71 11.94 34.68
C LYS A 194 -22.74 10.70 35.55
#